data_3365cfd4cdb53f67f62773d7d0586397
#
_entry.id   3365cfd4cdb53f67f62773d7d0586397
#
_cell.length_a   1.000
_cell.length_b   1.000
_cell.length_c   1.000
_cell.angle_alpha   90.00
_cell.angle_beta   90.00
_cell.angle_gamma   90.00
#
_symmetry.space_group_name_H-M   'P 1'
#
loop_
_entity.id
_entity.type
_entity.pdbx_description
1 polymer ?
#
loop_
_entity_poly.entity_id
_entity_poly.type
_entity_poly.pdbx_seq_one_letter_code
_entity_poly.pdbx_strand_id
1 'polypeptide(L)'
;MSAEENMALARRFLEANFKGDLEAMDEMMAPDFVGHSKLLPDQKPGREGQKWAYAQFSEAVSNLSILFEDQIAAADKVVTRFIVHATHDRGELMGVAPSGEELVYMPIAIHRVAGGRSPSTGAGGRASRN
;
A
#
# COMPACT_ATOMS: atom_id res chain seq x y z
N MET A 1 -6.51 -17.85 -11.50
CA MET A 1 -5.14 -17.73 -10.95
C MET A 1 -5.03 -18.56 -9.69
N SER A 2 -3.85 -19.09 -9.44
CA SER A 2 -3.60 -19.86 -8.23
C SER A 2 -3.48 -18.97 -6.99
N ALA A 3 -3.55 -19.58 -5.82
CA ALA A 3 -3.33 -18.86 -4.56
C ALA A 3 -1.94 -18.21 -4.54
N GLU A 4 -0.93 -18.92 -5.02
CA GLU A 4 0.46 -18.41 -5.06
C GLU A 4 0.59 -17.23 -6.01
N GLU A 5 -0.05 -17.28 -7.16
CA GLU A 5 -0.06 -16.15 -8.09
C GLU A 5 -0.79 -14.94 -7.50
N ASN A 6 -1.90 -15.16 -6.80
CA ASN A 6 -2.62 -14.09 -6.14
C ASN A 6 -1.80 -13.47 -5.01
N MET A 7 -1.09 -14.28 -4.23
CA MET A 7 -0.20 -13.78 -3.18
C MET A 7 0.95 -12.96 -3.75
N ALA A 8 1.54 -13.42 -4.86
CA ALA A 8 2.60 -12.67 -5.53
C ALA A 8 2.09 -11.33 -6.08
N LEU A 9 0.89 -11.32 -6.65
CA LEU A 9 0.27 -10.08 -7.15
C LEU A 9 0.04 -9.09 -6.00
N ALA A 10 -0.45 -9.55 -4.85
CA ALA A 10 -0.66 -8.69 -3.70
C ALA A 10 0.65 -8.06 -3.21
N ARG A 11 1.75 -8.83 -3.17
CA ARG A 11 3.06 -8.28 -2.80
C ARG A 11 3.53 -7.21 -3.78
N ARG A 12 3.42 -7.49 -5.08
CA ARG A 12 3.79 -6.51 -6.12
C ARG A 12 2.98 -5.25 -6.03
N PHE A 13 1.68 -5.37 -5.74
CA PHE A 13 0.79 -4.24 -5.59
C PHE A 13 1.20 -3.37 -4.40
N LEU A 14 1.48 -3.97 -3.26
CA LEU A 14 1.94 -3.24 -2.08
C LEU A 14 3.27 -2.55 -2.33
N GLU A 15 4.22 -3.22 -2.98
CA GLU A 15 5.49 -2.59 -3.33
C GLU A 15 5.31 -1.40 -4.26
N ALA A 16 4.47 -1.53 -5.29
CA ALA A 16 4.19 -0.43 -6.21
C ALA A 16 3.56 0.75 -5.49
N ASN A 17 2.61 0.48 -4.59
CA ASN A 17 1.95 1.52 -3.80
C ASN A 17 2.96 2.32 -2.99
N PHE A 18 3.71 1.67 -2.13
CA PHE A 18 4.62 2.37 -1.21
C PHE A 18 5.81 3.01 -1.92
N LYS A 19 6.24 2.47 -3.04
CA LYS A 19 7.28 3.09 -3.89
C LYS A 19 6.76 4.24 -4.75
N GLY A 20 5.45 4.40 -4.84
CA GLY A 20 4.84 5.44 -5.68
C GLY A 20 4.99 5.15 -7.17
N ASP A 21 5.04 3.89 -7.56
CA ASP A 21 5.10 3.48 -8.97
C ASP A 21 3.69 3.53 -9.55
N LEU A 22 3.30 4.71 -10.02
CA LEU A 22 1.93 4.98 -10.45
C LEU A 22 1.54 4.16 -11.69
N GLU A 23 2.50 3.93 -12.59
CA GLU A 23 2.23 3.14 -13.79
C GLU A 23 1.91 1.68 -13.43
N ALA A 24 2.71 1.07 -12.54
CA ALA A 24 2.44 -0.27 -12.06
C ALA A 24 1.12 -0.35 -11.30
N MET A 25 0.80 0.67 -10.51
CA MET A 25 -0.49 0.75 -9.81
C MET A 25 -1.65 0.75 -10.80
N ASP A 26 -1.56 1.54 -11.87
CA ASP A 26 -2.61 1.58 -12.89
C ASP A 26 -2.82 0.22 -13.56
N GLU A 27 -1.75 -0.51 -13.82
CA GLU A 27 -1.84 -1.82 -14.45
C GLU A 27 -2.50 -2.86 -13.53
N MET A 28 -2.30 -2.73 -12.22
CA MET A 28 -2.76 -3.71 -11.24
C MET A 28 -4.13 -3.40 -10.63
N MET A 29 -4.58 -2.15 -10.72
CA MET A 29 -5.90 -1.77 -10.20
C MET A 29 -6.97 -1.93 -11.28
N ALA A 30 -8.10 -2.54 -10.91
CA ALA A 30 -9.26 -2.58 -11.80
C ALA A 30 -9.81 -1.16 -12.03
N PRO A 31 -10.47 -0.89 -13.17
CA PRO A 31 -11.02 0.45 -13.44
C PRO A 31 -12.00 0.92 -12.37
N ASP A 32 -12.73 0.02 -11.74
CA ASP A 32 -13.70 0.30 -10.69
C ASP A 32 -13.14 0.01 -9.29
N PHE A 33 -11.83 0.09 -9.13
CA PHE A 33 -11.14 -0.16 -7.86
C PHE A 33 -11.76 0.66 -6.72
N VAL A 34 -11.95 0.00 -5.59
CA VAL A 34 -12.44 0.62 -4.35
C VAL A 34 -11.46 0.34 -3.23
N GLY A 35 -10.97 1.40 -2.59
CA GLY A 35 -10.17 1.28 -1.38
C GLY A 35 -11.06 1.45 -0.16
N HIS A 36 -11.08 0.45 0.72
CA HIS A 36 -11.90 0.49 1.94
C HIS A 36 -11.17 1.16 3.10
N SER A 37 -9.87 1.40 2.95
CA SER A 37 -9.04 2.08 3.94
C SER A 37 -8.28 3.21 3.27
N LYS A 38 -7.99 4.25 4.03
CA LYS A 38 -7.24 5.40 3.55
C LYS A 38 -5.84 5.40 4.12
N LEU A 39 -4.85 5.66 3.28
CA LEU A 39 -3.50 5.94 3.76
C LEU A 39 -3.43 7.35 4.37
N LEU A 40 -4.08 8.32 3.72
CA LEU A 40 -4.12 9.71 4.17
C LEU A 40 -5.56 10.16 4.42
N PRO A 41 -5.78 11.07 5.40
CA PRO A 41 -7.14 11.51 5.76
C PRO A 41 -7.96 12.09 4.61
N ASP A 42 -7.31 12.83 3.71
CA ASP A 42 -7.99 13.51 2.59
C ASP A 42 -8.06 12.66 1.32
N GLN A 43 -7.69 11.40 1.40
CA GLN A 43 -7.68 10.52 0.25
C GLN A 43 -9.09 10.27 -0.26
N LYS A 44 -9.30 10.51 -1.55
CA LYS A 44 -10.56 10.22 -2.21
C LYS A 44 -10.68 8.73 -2.52
N PRO A 45 -11.90 8.18 -2.61
CA PRO A 45 -12.08 6.78 -2.99
C PRO A 45 -11.65 6.54 -4.45
N GLY A 46 -11.33 5.30 -4.77
CA GLY A 46 -11.02 4.89 -6.13
C GLY A 46 -9.54 5.00 -6.48
N ARG A 47 -9.25 4.73 -7.75
CA ARG A 47 -7.88 4.62 -8.26
C ARG A 47 -7.09 5.91 -8.11
N GLU A 48 -7.69 7.04 -8.43
CA GLU A 48 -6.99 8.33 -8.40
C GLU A 48 -6.63 8.73 -6.98
N GLY A 49 -7.53 8.48 -6.03
CA GLY A 49 -7.23 8.73 -4.62
C GLY A 49 -6.11 7.84 -4.08
N GLN A 50 -6.10 6.57 -4.50
CA GLN A 50 -5.04 5.63 -4.14
C GLN A 50 -3.69 6.11 -4.66
N LYS A 51 -3.61 6.48 -5.93
CA LYS A 51 -2.39 6.98 -6.54
C LYS A 51 -1.91 8.27 -5.89
N TRP A 52 -2.83 9.18 -5.63
CA TRP A 52 -2.50 10.45 -4.99
C TRP A 52 -1.88 10.22 -3.61
N ALA A 53 -2.50 9.38 -2.79
CA ALA A 53 -2.04 9.16 -1.42
C ALA A 53 -0.65 8.52 -1.37
N TYR A 54 -0.41 7.52 -2.20
CA TYR A 54 0.89 6.85 -2.21
C TYR A 54 1.97 7.70 -2.87
N ALA A 55 1.61 8.56 -3.83
CA ALA A 55 2.56 9.53 -4.36
C ALA A 55 3.01 10.51 -3.28
N GLN A 56 2.08 11.01 -2.47
CA GLN A 56 2.41 11.89 -1.33
C GLN A 56 3.37 11.19 -0.37
N PHE A 57 3.08 9.95 -0.02
CA PHE A 57 3.93 9.19 0.89
C PHE A 57 5.33 8.97 0.31
N SER A 58 5.42 8.47 -0.92
CA SER A 58 6.71 8.14 -1.53
C SER A 58 7.60 9.35 -1.73
N GLU A 59 7.02 10.52 -1.97
CA GLU A 59 7.77 11.76 -2.12
C GLU A 59 8.26 12.34 -0.80
N ALA A 60 7.66 11.94 0.30
CA ALA A 60 7.99 12.46 1.63
C ALA A 60 9.09 11.66 2.34
N VAL A 61 9.42 10.47 1.86
CA VAL A 61 10.29 9.55 2.58
C VAL A 61 11.45 9.05 1.72
N SER A 62 12.48 8.52 2.40
CA SER A 62 13.58 7.79 1.78
C SER A 62 13.79 6.47 2.53
N ASN A 63 14.74 5.66 2.08
CA ASN A 63 15.11 4.40 2.72
C ASN A 63 13.92 3.48 2.96
N LEU A 64 13.03 3.42 1.97
CA LEU A 64 11.85 2.57 2.06
C LEU A 64 12.24 1.09 1.97
N SER A 65 11.72 0.30 2.88
CA SER A 65 11.79 -1.16 2.80
C SER A 65 10.48 -1.78 3.25
N ILE A 66 10.14 -2.91 2.66
CA ILE A 66 8.93 -3.66 3.00
C ILE A 66 9.35 -5.09 3.30
N LEU A 67 8.95 -5.57 4.48
CA LEU A 67 9.15 -6.95 4.87
C LEU A 67 7.79 -7.64 4.92
N PHE A 68 7.59 -8.62 4.03
CA PHE A 68 6.37 -9.42 4.03
C PHE A 68 6.54 -10.55 5.03
N GLU A 69 5.72 -10.55 6.06
CA GLU A 69 5.85 -11.52 7.15
C GLU A 69 4.98 -12.75 6.96
N ASP A 70 3.77 -12.58 6.46
CA ASP A 70 2.83 -13.70 6.32
C ASP A 70 1.76 -13.37 5.29
N GLN A 71 1.29 -14.39 4.59
CA GLN A 71 0.18 -14.25 3.66
C GLN A 71 -0.74 -15.45 3.74
N ILE A 72 -2.03 -15.18 3.60
CA ILE A 72 -3.07 -16.20 3.53
C ILE A 72 -3.92 -15.87 2.32
N ALA A 73 -4.18 -16.87 1.47
CA ALA A 73 -5.05 -16.71 0.33
C ALA A 73 -6.22 -17.69 0.42
N ALA A 74 -7.42 -17.20 0.18
CA ALA A 74 -8.62 -18.02 0.15
C ALA A 74 -9.56 -17.45 -0.91
N ALA A 75 -9.95 -18.29 -1.88
CA ALA A 75 -10.76 -17.89 -3.02
C ALA A 75 -10.10 -16.71 -3.77
N ASP A 76 -10.78 -15.57 -3.87
CA ASP A 76 -10.29 -14.39 -4.57
C ASP A 76 -9.64 -13.36 -3.61
N LYS A 77 -9.43 -13.71 -2.34
CA LYS A 77 -8.89 -12.78 -1.34
C LYS A 77 -7.51 -13.19 -0.89
N VAL A 78 -6.67 -12.18 -0.65
CA VAL A 78 -5.33 -12.35 -0.08
C VAL A 78 -5.20 -11.44 1.12
N VAL A 79 -4.78 -12.00 2.24
CA VAL A 79 -4.44 -11.27 3.45
C VAL A 79 -2.91 -11.25 3.57
N THR A 80 -2.33 -10.07 3.73
CA THR A 80 -0.89 -9.91 3.85
C THR A 80 -0.57 -9.12 5.10
N ARG A 81 0.29 -9.68 5.96
CA ARG A 81 0.85 -8.98 7.11
C ARG A 81 2.28 -8.58 6.77
N PHE A 82 2.59 -7.30 6.92
CA PHE A 82 3.88 -6.78 6.48
C PHE A 82 4.34 -5.61 7.35
N ILE A 83 5.60 -5.24 7.21
CA ILE A 83 6.19 -4.11 7.91
C ILE A 83 6.78 -3.17 6.87
N VAL A 84 6.47 -1.89 6.99
CA VAL A 84 7.05 -0.83 6.15
C VAL A 84 7.96 0.02 7.01
N HIS A 85 9.21 0.16 6.60
CA HIS A 85 10.18 1.08 7.19
C HIS A 85 10.47 2.19 6.20
N ALA A 86 10.50 3.43 6.68
CA ALA A 86 10.86 4.58 5.86
C ALA A 86 11.43 5.67 6.75
N THR A 87 12.20 6.58 6.16
CA THR A 87 12.71 7.76 6.85
C THR A 87 11.95 8.99 6.35
N HIS A 88 11.34 9.74 7.25
CA HIS A 88 10.57 10.94 6.90
C HIS A 88 11.53 12.13 6.80
N ASP A 89 12.16 12.31 5.64
CA ASP A 89 13.22 13.29 5.46
C ASP A 89 13.14 14.11 4.17
N ARG A 90 12.14 13.87 3.32
CA ARG A 90 12.11 14.49 2.00
C ARG A 90 10.98 15.49 1.77
N GLY A 91 9.89 15.37 2.48
CA GLY A 91 8.75 16.27 2.29
C GLY A 91 7.76 16.20 3.43
N GLU A 92 6.80 17.11 3.42
CA GLU A 92 5.73 17.14 4.40
C GLU A 92 4.80 15.94 4.21
N LEU A 93 4.37 15.34 5.30
CA LEU A 93 3.44 14.23 5.28
C LEU A 93 2.39 14.45 6.36
N MET A 94 1.12 14.51 5.97
CA MET A 94 -0.02 14.76 6.87
C MET A 94 0.17 16.01 7.73
N GLY A 95 0.69 17.07 7.14
CA GLY A 95 0.93 18.34 7.84
C GLY A 95 2.17 18.34 8.73
N VAL A 96 2.95 17.26 8.76
CA VAL A 96 4.17 17.16 9.55
C VAL A 96 5.39 17.37 8.66
N ALA A 97 6.22 18.34 9.03
CA ALA A 97 7.47 18.62 8.31
C ALA A 97 8.45 17.46 8.46
N PRO A 98 9.35 17.26 7.47
CA PRO A 98 10.34 16.19 7.57
C PRO A 98 11.28 16.43 8.73
N SER A 99 11.53 15.38 9.52
CA SER A 99 12.35 15.45 10.72
C SER A 99 13.51 14.47 10.71
N GLY A 100 13.58 13.60 9.70
CA GLY A 100 14.56 12.51 9.68
C GLY A 100 14.17 11.32 10.54
N GLU A 101 12.98 11.33 11.12
CA GLU A 101 12.51 10.22 11.95
C GLU A 101 12.24 8.97 11.12
N GLU A 102 12.52 7.82 11.73
CA GLU A 102 12.12 6.56 11.15
C GLU A 102 10.64 6.31 11.39
N LEU A 103 9.93 5.95 10.35
CA LEU A 103 8.53 5.55 10.43
C LEU A 103 8.45 4.04 10.27
N VAL A 104 7.68 3.40 11.14
CA VAL A 104 7.45 1.96 11.07
C VAL A 104 5.94 1.73 11.06
N TYR A 105 5.45 1.12 9.99
CA TYR A 105 4.05 0.72 9.85
C TYR A 105 3.96 -0.79 9.85
N MET A 106 3.02 -1.33 10.60
CA MET A 106 2.79 -2.78 10.68
C MET A 106 1.35 -3.11 10.27
N PRO A 107 1.00 -2.91 9.01
CA PRO A 107 -0.38 -3.10 8.57
C PRO A 107 -0.70 -4.56 8.22
N ILE A 108 -2.00 -4.82 8.17
CA ILE A 108 -2.55 -6.02 7.56
C ILE A 108 -3.42 -5.54 6.40
N ALA A 109 -3.09 -5.97 5.20
CA ALA A 109 -3.83 -5.61 4.00
C ALA A 109 -4.67 -6.78 3.53
N ILE A 110 -5.88 -6.51 3.10
CA ILE A 110 -6.76 -7.49 2.48
C ILE A 110 -7.04 -7.02 1.06
N HIS A 111 -6.65 -7.84 0.09
CA HIS A 111 -6.90 -7.56 -1.32
C HIS A 111 -7.86 -8.58 -1.89
N ARG A 112 -8.79 -8.12 -2.69
CA ARG A 112 -9.58 -8.97 -3.55
C ARG A 112 -8.93 -8.96 -4.93
N VAL A 113 -8.76 -10.12 -5.54
CA VAL A 113 -8.08 -10.26 -6.82
C VAL A 113 -9.06 -10.85 -7.82
N ALA A 114 -9.21 -10.21 -8.97
CA ALA A 114 -10.07 -10.68 -10.05
C ALA A 114 -9.40 -10.39 -11.39
N GLY A 115 -9.23 -11.42 -12.21
CA GLY A 115 -8.65 -11.28 -13.56
C GLY A 115 -7.22 -10.71 -13.53
N GLY A 116 -6.42 -11.04 -12.53
CA GLY A 116 -5.05 -10.54 -12.42
C GLY A 116 -4.94 -9.10 -11.92
N ARG A 117 -6.04 -8.53 -11.43
CA ARG A 117 -6.07 -7.16 -10.90
C ARG A 117 -6.73 -7.14 -9.53
N SER A 118 -6.47 -6.08 -8.77
CA SER A 118 -7.10 -5.86 -7.48
C SER A 118 -8.29 -4.91 -7.64
N PRO A 119 -9.55 -5.38 -7.51
CA PRO A 119 -10.71 -4.51 -7.55
C PRO A 119 -10.97 -3.80 -6.23
N SER A 120 -10.38 -4.24 -5.12
CA SER A 120 -10.57 -3.59 -3.84
C SER A 120 -9.44 -3.94 -2.88
N THR A 121 -9.24 -3.08 -1.90
CA THR A 121 -8.29 -3.32 -0.81
C THR A 121 -8.83 -2.72 0.48
N GLY A 122 -8.51 -3.38 1.58
CA GLY A 122 -8.68 -2.84 2.91
C GLY A 122 -7.39 -3.07 3.70
N ALA A 123 -7.11 -2.22 4.65
CA ALA A 123 -5.92 -2.35 5.48
C ALA A 123 -6.23 -1.99 6.93
N GLY A 124 -5.60 -2.72 7.84
CA GLY A 124 -5.66 -2.44 9.26
C GLY A 124 -4.26 -2.50 9.86
N GLY A 125 -4.17 -2.24 11.14
CA GLY A 125 -2.90 -2.23 11.83
C GLY A 125 -2.59 -0.85 12.38
N ARG A 126 -1.34 -0.62 12.71
CA ARG A 126 -0.92 0.63 13.33
C ARG A 126 0.42 1.10 12.81
N ALA A 127 0.65 2.40 12.91
CA ALA A 127 1.93 3.01 12.62
C ALA A 127 2.59 3.43 13.93
N SER A 128 3.92 3.39 13.97
CA SER A 128 4.70 3.91 15.08
C SER A 128 5.91 4.65 14.57
N ARG A 129 6.47 5.52 15.41
CA ARG A 129 7.69 6.28 15.11
C ARG A 129 8.69 6.05 16.22
N ASN A 130 9.91 5.85 15.83
CA ASN A 130 11.03 5.70 16.76
C ASN A 130 11.75 7.02 16.98
#